data_95714989eb569d435ddf194629f57a69
#
_entry.id   95714989eb569d435ddf194629f57a69
#
_cell.length_a   1.000
_cell.length_b   1.000
_cell.length_c   1.000
_cell.angle_alpha   90.00
_cell.angle_beta   90.00
_cell.angle_gamma   90.00
#
_symmetry.space_group_name_H-M   'P 1'
#
loop_
_entity.id
_entity.type
_entity.pdbx_description
1 polymer ?
#
loop_
_entity_poly.entity_id
_entity_poly.type
_entity_poly.pdbx_seq_one_letter_code
_entity_poly.pdbx_strand_id
1 'polypeptide(L)'
;MKILFVWPKIHNPIYKEFDMEKSLICRVAPKLVPFSKSLTFPILAALTPDKHSVDYVEGDFSQIDFSNKYDLVGITVTTASAYESYKIADEFRKNGSFVVLGGYHPSALPQEAKQHADAVFIGESEDTWPQLLEDLETKKPREYYEPTHPVNADSIPIQRNLQKNQSGFVLQATRGCPNKCEFCSISNMKFRYLFRKRSIEKVVEELRAHKGKSFAFYDDSLTIDSNYTKELFKAIKDLNKNFISYGNINVLGKDEELLKIARDAGCITWMIGFESVSPKSLKSAGKKTNNIEVYEKHVKKIHEYGMSIIGFFVFGFDYDTVDVFGKTTEMIDHCEIDAPLPFILTPLPGTPLYNRLNSEGRILTRDWSKYNLGNVVFQPKMMTPEELFNNAIEAHREWYKISNNVRRILRNLKFGVRTSLYTTVNNFFTKYPR
;
A
#
# COMPACT_ATOMS: atom_id res chain seq x y z
N MET A 1 -25.78 -13.98 -10.54
CA MET A 1 -24.56 -14.72 -10.18
C MET A 1 -24.25 -14.50 -8.71
N LYS A 2 -23.68 -15.54 -8.05
CA LYS A 2 -23.06 -15.43 -6.73
C LYS A 2 -21.55 -15.23 -6.93
N ILE A 3 -21.02 -14.12 -6.46
CA ILE A 3 -19.64 -13.67 -6.70
C ILE A 3 -18.87 -13.70 -5.39
N LEU A 4 -17.65 -14.25 -5.39
CA LEU A 4 -16.72 -14.19 -4.27
C LEU A 4 -15.51 -13.33 -4.63
N PHE A 5 -15.15 -12.41 -3.76
CA PHE A 5 -13.84 -11.74 -3.79
C PHE A 5 -12.90 -12.32 -2.74
N VAL A 6 -11.69 -12.68 -3.17
CA VAL A 6 -10.67 -13.28 -2.32
C VAL A 6 -9.43 -12.40 -2.25
N TRP A 7 -9.01 -12.09 -1.02
CA TRP A 7 -7.73 -11.47 -0.73
C TRP A 7 -6.81 -12.45 -0.01
N PRO A 8 -5.86 -13.07 -0.71
CA PRO A 8 -4.87 -13.96 -0.08
C PRO A 8 -3.93 -13.18 0.84
N LYS A 9 -3.61 -13.74 1.99
CA LYS A 9 -2.67 -13.15 2.94
C LYS A 9 -1.24 -13.21 2.41
N ILE A 10 -0.42 -12.25 2.85
CA ILE A 10 1.01 -12.15 2.54
C ILE A 10 1.79 -12.29 3.84
N HIS A 11 2.79 -13.19 3.85
CA HIS A 11 3.69 -13.35 4.98
C HIS A 11 5.01 -12.61 4.72
N ASN A 12 5.38 -11.68 5.59
CA ASN A 12 6.64 -10.95 5.54
C ASN A 12 7.50 -11.33 6.74
N PRO A 13 8.75 -11.83 6.55
CA PRO A 13 9.59 -12.29 7.64
C PRO A 13 10.09 -11.15 8.55
N ILE A 14 10.19 -9.92 8.03
CA ILE A 14 10.55 -8.75 8.86
C ILE A 14 9.36 -8.37 9.76
N TYR A 15 8.15 -8.49 9.24
CA TYR A 15 6.92 -8.26 9.98
C TYR A 15 6.20 -9.60 10.11
N LYS A 16 6.50 -10.39 11.15
CA LYS A 16 5.66 -11.56 11.43
C LYS A 16 4.22 -11.10 11.59
N GLU A 17 3.30 -11.86 11.00
CA GLU A 17 1.87 -11.61 11.13
C GLU A 17 1.55 -11.32 12.60
N PHE A 18 1.11 -10.13 12.82
CA PHE A 18 0.56 -9.76 14.09
C PHE A 18 -0.80 -10.43 14.18
N ASP A 19 -0.95 -11.36 15.12
CA ASP A 19 -2.27 -11.90 15.48
C ASP A 19 -3.08 -10.77 16.15
N MET A 20 -3.51 -9.83 15.30
CA MET A 20 -4.21 -8.61 15.71
C MET A 20 -5.53 -8.94 16.41
N GLU A 21 -6.12 -10.10 16.12
CA GLU A 21 -7.40 -10.51 16.68
C GLU A 21 -7.31 -10.85 18.17
N LYS A 22 -6.12 -11.20 18.68
CA LYS A 22 -5.93 -11.61 20.08
C LYS A 22 -5.49 -10.50 21.04
N SER A 23 -5.04 -9.36 20.53
CA SER A 23 -4.58 -8.23 21.37
C SER A 23 -5.76 -7.35 21.83
N LEU A 24 -5.79 -7.00 23.13
CA LEU A 24 -6.78 -6.04 23.67
C LEU A 24 -6.69 -4.68 22.96
N ILE A 25 -5.49 -4.25 22.62
CA ILE A 25 -5.24 -2.99 21.88
C ILE A 25 -5.88 -3.08 20.48
N CYS A 26 -5.85 -4.23 19.82
CA CYS A 26 -6.45 -4.43 18.52
C CYS A 26 -7.96 -4.46 18.53
N ARG A 27 -8.58 -4.82 19.64
CA ARG A 27 -10.03 -4.69 19.80
C ARG A 27 -10.47 -3.23 19.94
N VAL A 28 -9.60 -2.37 20.47
CA VAL A 28 -9.87 -0.93 20.65
C VAL A 28 -9.32 -0.08 19.49
N ALA A 29 -8.13 -0.42 18.97
CA ALA A 29 -7.43 0.31 17.93
C ALA A 29 -8.18 0.41 16.59
N PRO A 30 -8.95 -0.59 16.09
CA PRO A 30 -9.70 -0.46 14.84
C PRO A 30 -10.70 0.69 14.84
N LYS A 31 -11.16 1.12 16.03
CA LYS A 31 -12.05 2.29 16.16
C LYS A 31 -11.32 3.63 16.02
N LEU A 32 -9.99 3.61 16.13
CA LEU A 32 -9.15 4.79 16.21
C LEU A 32 -8.22 4.96 15.00
N VAL A 33 -7.93 3.86 14.30
CA VAL A 33 -6.94 3.81 13.22
C VAL A 33 -7.53 3.10 12.01
N PRO A 34 -7.43 3.67 10.81
CA PRO A 34 -7.77 2.97 9.59
C PRO A 34 -6.68 1.94 9.31
N PHE A 35 -6.95 0.66 9.58
CA PHE A 35 -6.08 -0.42 9.14
C PHE A 35 -6.27 -0.69 7.64
N SER A 36 -5.17 -1.10 7.01
CA SER A 36 -5.11 -1.42 5.59
C SER A 36 -6.22 -2.36 5.16
N LYS A 37 -7.03 -1.89 4.24
CA LYS A 37 -8.07 -2.71 3.58
C LYS A 37 -7.99 -2.48 2.10
N SER A 38 -8.39 -3.48 1.33
CA SER A 38 -8.43 -3.35 -0.12
C SER A 38 -9.34 -2.20 -0.55
N LEU A 39 -8.87 -1.40 -1.49
CA LEU A 39 -9.72 -0.48 -2.26
C LEU A 39 -10.42 -1.21 -3.40
N THR A 40 -9.78 -2.22 -3.97
CA THR A 40 -10.23 -2.89 -5.20
C THR A 40 -11.61 -3.49 -5.04
N PHE A 41 -11.82 -4.34 -4.04
CA PHE A 41 -13.08 -5.07 -3.92
C PHE A 41 -14.30 -4.23 -3.53
N PRO A 42 -14.20 -3.24 -2.63
CA PRO A 42 -15.28 -2.29 -2.40
C PRO A 42 -15.70 -1.51 -3.66
N ILE A 43 -14.75 -1.16 -4.53
CA ILE A 43 -15.01 -0.50 -5.81
C ILE A 43 -15.67 -1.48 -6.79
N LEU A 44 -15.13 -2.68 -7.00
CA LEU A 44 -15.71 -3.69 -7.89
C LEU A 44 -17.10 -4.12 -7.43
N ALA A 45 -17.31 -4.23 -6.12
CA ALA A 45 -18.63 -4.52 -5.58
C ALA A 45 -19.64 -3.41 -5.84
N ALA A 46 -19.20 -2.14 -5.82
CA ALA A 46 -20.05 -1.01 -6.18
C ALA A 46 -20.38 -0.95 -7.68
N LEU A 47 -19.48 -1.49 -8.52
CA LEU A 47 -19.71 -1.63 -9.98
C LEU A 47 -20.52 -2.90 -10.33
N THR A 48 -20.77 -3.76 -9.35
CA THR A 48 -21.53 -5.00 -9.55
C THR A 48 -23.02 -4.74 -9.37
N PRO A 49 -23.87 -4.96 -10.40
CA PRO A 49 -25.32 -4.76 -10.31
C PRO A 49 -25.97 -5.54 -9.16
N ASP A 50 -27.01 -4.98 -8.52
CA ASP A 50 -27.69 -5.55 -7.35
C ASP A 50 -28.39 -6.92 -7.62
N LYS A 51 -28.59 -7.30 -8.89
CA LYS A 51 -29.04 -8.65 -9.26
C LYS A 51 -28.02 -9.74 -8.93
N HIS A 52 -26.78 -9.41 -8.60
CA HIS A 52 -25.72 -10.31 -8.20
C HIS A 52 -25.45 -10.19 -6.70
N SER A 53 -25.18 -11.31 -6.03
CA SER A 53 -24.71 -11.31 -4.65
C SER A 53 -23.19 -11.31 -4.62
N VAL A 54 -22.60 -10.56 -3.66
CA VAL A 54 -21.14 -10.44 -3.49
C VAL A 54 -20.76 -10.82 -2.07
N ASP A 55 -19.91 -11.83 -1.96
CA ASP A 55 -19.24 -12.23 -0.73
C ASP A 55 -17.74 -11.80 -0.79
N TYR A 56 -17.12 -11.67 0.38
CA TYR A 56 -15.70 -11.31 0.51
C TYR A 56 -15.03 -12.16 1.57
N VAL A 57 -13.85 -12.67 1.27
CA VAL A 57 -13.00 -13.40 2.21
C VAL A 57 -11.55 -12.90 2.13
N GLU A 58 -10.91 -12.77 3.28
CA GLU A 58 -9.48 -12.54 3.44
C GLU A 58 -8.89 -13.72 4.21
N GLY A 59 -7.89 -14.39 3.65
CA GLY A 59 -7.31 -15.57 4.28
C GLY A 59 -6.38 -16.38 3.39
N ASP A 60 -5.73 -17.35 4.01
CA ASP A 60 -4.93 -18.36 3.34
C ASP A 60 -5.83 -19.49 2.81
N PHE A 61 -5.28 -20.36 1.97
CA PHE A 61 -6.00 -21.50 1.39
C PHE A 61 -6.75 -22.33 2.45
N SER A 62 -6.13 -22.57 3.62
CA SER A 62 -6.75 -23.35 4.70
C SER A 62 -7.92 -22.67 5.41
N GLN A 63 -8.12 -21.36 5.19
CA GLN A 63 -9.18 -20.54 5.80
C GLN A 63 -10.37 -20.33 4.86
N ILE A 64 -10.26 -20.76 3.61
CA ILE A 64 -11.28 -20.58 2.59
C ILE A 64 -12.17 -21.83 2.54
N ASP A 65 -13.48 -21.61 2.60
CA ASP A 65 -14.46 -22.69 2.43
C ASP A 65 -14.77 -22.91 0.93
N PHE A 66 -14.17 -23.93 0.38
CA PHE A 66 -14.37 -24.33 -1.03
C PHE A 66 -15.66 -25.12 -1.27
N SER A 67 -16.41 -25.49 -0.23
CA SER A 67 -17.69 -26.22 -0.39
C SER A 67 -18.81 -25.30 -0.89
N ASN A 68 -18.70 -24.01 -0.67
CA ASN A 68 -19.62 -23.00 -1.19
C ASN A 68 -19.47 -22.83 -2.70
N LYS A 69 -20.58 -22.95 -3.42
CA LYS A 69 -20.59 -22.73 -4.87
C LYS A 69 -20.70 -21.26 -5.20
N TYR A 70 -19.79 -20.78 -6.04
CA TYR A 70 -19.78 -19.44 -6.62
C TYR A 70 -19.77 -19.53 -8.15
N ASP A 71 -20.52 -18.65 -8.80
CA ASP A 71 -20.52 -18.55 -10.26
C ASP A 71 -19.22 -17.87 -10.76
N LEU A 72 -18.75 -16.86 -10.01
CA LEU A 72 -17.57 -16.06 -10.34
C LEU A 72 -16.72 -15.86 -9.07
N VAL A 73 -15.40 -16.08 -9.19
CA VAL A 73 -14.44 -15.82 -8.12
C VAL A 73 -13.38 -14.83 -8.62
N GLY A 74 -13.28 -13.67 -7.99
CA GLY A 74 -12.27 -12.67 -8.29
C GLY A 74 -11.18 -12.64 -7.21
N ILE A 75 -9.93 -12.85 -7.60
CA ILE A 75 -8.78 -12.88 -6.68
C ILE A 75 -7.83 -11.74 -7.01
N THR A 76 -7.48 -10.92 -6.01
CA THR A 76 -6.43 -9.92 -6.17
C THR A 76 -5.08 -10.52 -5.83
N VAL A 77 -4.09 -10.31 -6.71
CA VAL A 77 -2.79 -10.97 -6.62
C VAL A 77 -1.67 -9.92 -6.59
N THR A 78 -0.93 -9.93 -5.48
CA THR A 78 0.40 -9.32 -5.41
C THR A 78 1.47 -10.35 -5.74
N THR A 79 2.70 -9.93 -6.01
CA THR A 79 3.75 -10.90 -6.33
C THR A 79 3.98 -11.89 -5.19
N ALA A 80 3.99 -11.42 -3.95
CA ALA A 80 4.21 -12.29 -2.79
C ALA A 80 3.08 -13.31 -2.54
N SER A 81 1.87 -13.03 -2.99
CA SER A 81 0.72 -13.94 -2.84
C SER A 81 0.44 -14.81 -4.07
N ALA A 82 1.27 -14.73 -5.12
CA ALA A 82 0.96 -15.35 -6.41
C ALA A 82 0.69 -16.85 -6.30
N TYR A 83 1.61 -17.61 -5.71
CA TYR A 83 1.44 -19.06 -5.58
C TYR A 83 0.24 -19.47 -4.72
N GLU A 84 -0.03 -18.72 -3.65
CA GLU A 84 -1.19 -18.98 -2.82
C GLU A 84 -2.49 -18.66 -3.60
N SER A 85 -2.48 -17.55 -4.32
CA SER A 85 -3.59 -17.15 -5.20
C SER A 85 -3.86 -18.19 -6.28
N TYR A 86 -2.82 -18.78 -6.88
CA TYR A 86 -2.95 -19.81 -7.89
C TYR A 86 -3.55 -21.11 -7.34
N LYS A 87 -3.12 -21.55 -6.16
CA LYS A 87 -3.73 -22.70 -5.47
C LYS A 87 -5.22 -22.49 -5.21
N ILE A 88 -5.57 -21.31 -4.70
CA ILE A 88 -6.97 -20.93 -4.45
C ILE A 88 -7.77 -20.92 -5.75
N ALA A 89 -7.22 -20.32 -6.80
CA ALA A 89 -7.83 -20.23 -8.12
C ALA A 89 -8.10 -21.63 -8.72
N ASP A 90 -7.08 -22.50 -8.71
CA ASP A 90 -7.18 -23.86 -9.26
C ASP A 90 -8.25 -24.68 -8.53
N GLU A 91 -8.39 -24.53 -7.21
CA GLU A 91 -9.39 -25.26 -6.44
C GLU A 91 -10.82 -24.78 -6.75
N PHE A 92 -11.05 -23.46 -6.88
CA PHE A 92 -12.36 -22.96 -7.31
C PHE A 92 -12.71 -23.36 -8.74
N ARG A 93 -11.73 -23.40 -9.66
CA ARG A 93 -11.94 -23.87 -11.04
C ARG A 93 -12.33 -25.36 -11.08
N LYS A 94 -11.68 -26.21 -10.28
CA LYS A 94 -12.06 -27.62 -10.13
C LYS A 94 -13.51 -27.76 -9.66
N ASN A 95 -13.99 -26.87 -8.81
CA ASN A 95 -15.35 -26.84 -8.30
C ASN A 95 -16.36 -26.18 -9.26
N GLY A 96 -15.91 -25.78 -10.47
CA GLY A 96 -16.75 -25.29 -11.55
C GLY A 96 -17.03 -23.78 -11.49
N SER A 97 -16.35 -23.01 -10.65
CA SER A 97 -16.42 -21.56 -10.65
C SER A 97 -15.63 -20.97 -11.83
N PHE A 98 -16.15 -19.90 -12.44
CA PHE A 98 -15.34 -19.07 -13.33
C PHE A 98 -14.39 -18.20 -12.49
N VAL A 99 -13.07 -18.33 -12.71
CA VAL A 99 -12.08 -17.65 -11.86
C VAL A 99 -11.34 -16.56 -12.64
N VAL A 100 -11.25 -15.37 -12.03
CA VAL A 100 -10.48 -14.24 -12.58
C VAL A 100 -9.39 -13.81 -11.62
N LEU A 101 -8.20 -13.53 -12.16
CA LEU A 101 -7.06 -12.99 -11.43
C LEU A 101 -6.79 -11.55 -11.89
N GLY A 102 -6.55 -10.66 -10.92
CA GLY A 102 -6.20 -9.27 -11.19
C GLY A 102 -5.19 -8.75 -10.16
N GLY A 103 -4.73 -7.51 -10.33
CA GLY A 103 -3.74 -6.87 -9.45
C GLY A 103 -2.36 -6.74 -10.09
N TYR A 104 -1.36 -6.41 -9.29
CA TYR A 104 -0.02 -6.07 -9.81
C TYR A 104 0.68 -7.25 -10.50
N HIS A 105 0.63 -8.43 -9.90
CA HIS A 105 1.33 -9.58 -10.45
C HIS A 105 0.72 -10.10 -11.76
N PRO A 106 -0.59 -10.33 -11.87
CA PRO A 106 -1.22 -10.69 -13.15
C PRO A 106 -1.05 -9.62 -14.23
N SER A 107 -0.98 -8.34 -13.85
CA SER A 107 -0.71 -7.26 -14.81
C SER A 107 0.72 -7.29 -15.36
N ALA A 108 1.68 -7.75 -14.56
CA ALA A 108 3.08 -7.87 -14.97
C ALA A 108 3.37 -9.20 -15.71
N LEU A 109 2.71 -10.29 -15.31
CA LEU A 109 2.92 -11.64 -15.84
C LEU A 109 1.56 -12.30 -16.23
N PRO A 110 0.84 -11.73 -17.21
CA PRO A 110 -0.52 -12.20 -17.54
C PRO A 110 -0.57 -13.60 -18.08
N GLN A 111 0.45 -14.07 -18.81
CA GLN A 111 0.51 -15.43 -19.35
C GLN A 111 0.72 -16.49 -18.25
N GLU A 112 1.48 -16.15 -17.20
CA GLU A 112 1.64 -17.03 -16.02
C GLU A 112 0.30 -17.12 -15.28
N ALA A 113 -0.32 -15.99 -14.96
CA ALA A 113 -1.59 -15.94 -14.27
C ALA A 113 -2.72 -16.67 -15.03
N LYS A 114 -2.72 -16.60 -16.37
CA LYS A 114 -3.73 -17.26 -17.23
C LYS A 114 -3.73 -18.79 -17.12
N GLN A 115 -2.63 -19.40 -16.73
CA GLN A 115 -2.57 -20.86 -16.51
C GLN A 115 -3.49 -21.27 -15.35
N HIS A 116 -3.76 -20.38 -14.41
CA HIS A 116 -4.53 -20.61 -13.19
C HIS A 116 -5.91 -19.93 -13.20
N ALA A 117 -6.30 -19.24 -14.27
CA ALA A 117 -7.54 -18.47 -14.33
C ALA A 117 -8.26 -18.63 -15.67
N ASP A 118 -9.57 -18.44 -15.65
CA ASP A 118 -10.38 -18.39 -16.87
C ASP A 118 -10.23 -17.05 -17.57
N ALA A 119 -10.01 -15.97 -16.80
CA ALA A 119 -9.65 -14.67 -17.35
C ALA A 119 -8.66 -13.92 -16.45
N VAL A 120 -7.89 -12.99 -17.05
CA VAL A 120 -6.90 -12.15 -16.36
C VAL A 120 -7.20 -10.68 -16.61
N PHE A 121 -7.25 -9.91 -15.52
CA PHE A 121 -7.33 -8.46 -15.57
C PHE A 121 -5.93 -7.84 -15.58
N ILE A 122 -5.65 -7.00 -16.58
CA ILE A 122 -4.38 -6.30 -16.76
C ILE A 122 -4.61 -4.81 -16.49
N GLY A 123 -3.94 -4.27 -15.48
CA GLY A 123 -4.07 -2.84 -15.11
C GLY A 123 -5.31 -2.53 -14.28
N GLU A 124 -5.93 -1.38 -14.57
CA GLU A 124 -7.11 -0.90 -13.86
C GLU A 124 -8.36 -1.62 -14.36
N SER A 125 -9.25 -2.01 -13.46
CA SER A 125 -10.37 -2.91 -13.76
C SER A 125 -11.76 -2.25 -13.72
N GLU A 126 -11.84 -0.96 -13.41
CA GLU A 126 -13.11 -0.29 -13.22
C GLU A 126 -13.99 -0.28 -14.49
N ASP A 127 -13.39 -0.08 -15.66
CA ASP A 127 -14.13 -0.09 -16.95
C ASP A 127 -14.31 -1.51 -17.50
N THR A 128 -13.42 -2.44 -17.13
CA THR A 128 -13.41 -3.79 -17.68
C THR A 128 -14.19 -4.80 -16.81
N TRP A 129 -14.42 -4.51 -15.54
CA TRP A 129 -15.25 -5.36 -14.66
C TRP A 129 -16.70 -5.48 -15.11
N PRO A 130 -17.41 -4.36 -15.43
CA PRO A 130 -18.76 -4.45 -16.01
C PRO A 130 -18.80 -5.25 -17.34
N GLN A 131 -17.77 -5.11 -18.17
CA GLN A 131 -17.64 -5.86 -19.42
C GLN A 131 -17.53 -7.39 -19.16
N LEU A 132 -16.73 -7.82 -18.17
CA LEU A 132 -16.68 -9.22 -17.79
C LEU A 132 -18.06 -9.74 -17.38
N LEU A 133 -18.80 -8.99 -16.56
CA LEU A 133 -20.13 -9.41 -16.10
C LEU A 133 -21.11 -9.60 -17.26
N GLU A 134 -21.10 -8.68 -18.23
CA GLU A 134 -21.89 -8.75 -19.46
C GLU A 134 -21.45 -9.92 -20.35
N ASP A 135 -20.14 -10.10 -20.54
CA ASP A 135 -19.58 -11.19 -21.33
C ASP A 135 -19.96 -12.58 -20.73
N LEU A 136 -20.00 -12.70 -19.39
CA LEU A 136 -20.46 -13.92 -18.72
C LEU A 136 -21.96 -14.17 -18.91
N GLU A 137 -22.80 -13.15 -18.85
CA GLU A 137 -24.23 -13.28 -19.11
C GLU A 137 -24.52 -13.71 -20.55
N THR A 138 -23.73 -13.22 -21.51
CA THR A 138 -23.82 -13.58 -22.93
C THR A 138 -23.04 -14.83 -23.31
N LYS A 139 -22.37 -15.49 -22.34
CA LYS A 139 -21.53 -16.68 -22.51
C LYS A 139 -20.38 -16.48 -23.52
N LYS A 140 -19.79 -15.28 -23.54
CA LYS A 140 -18.65 -14.94 -24.41
C LYS A 140 -17.51 -14.28 -23.64
N PRO A 141 -17.04 -14.81 -22.49
CA PRO A 141 -15.96 -14.21 -21.74
C PRO A 141 -14.65 -14.22 -22.53
N ARG A 142 -13.87 -13.15 -22.37
CA ARG A 142 -12.53 -13.02 -22.93
C ARG A 142 -11.49 -13.60 -21.96
N GLU A 143 -10.36 -14.01 -22.49
CA GLU A 143 -9.23 -14.49 -21.68
C GLU A 143 -8.49 -13.34 -20.96
N TYR A 144 -8.50 -12.14 -21.56
CA TYR A 144 -7.85 -10.97 -21.01
C TYR A 144 -8.79 -9.77 -21.03
N TYR A 145 -8.83 -9.06 -19.92
CA TYR A 145 -9.54 -7.80 -19.74
C TYR A 145 -8.51 -6.70 -19.45
N GLU A 146 -8.25 -5.86 -20.45
CA GLU A 146 -7.26 -4.81 -20.39
C GLU A 146 -7.88 -3.48 -20.83
N PRO A 147 -7.73 -2.39 -20.04
CA PRO A 147 -8.27 -1.09 -20.42
C PRO A 147 -7.50 -0.51 -21.63
N THR A 148 -8.24 0.08 -22.56
CA THR A 148 -7.68 0.75 -23.74
C THR A 148 -7.31 2.22 -23.48
N HIS A 149 -7.85 2.80 -22.41
CA HIS A 149 -7.63 4.17 -21.96
C HIS A 149 -7.48 4.22 -20.43
N PRO A 150 -6.88 5.29 -19.87
CA PRO A 150 -6.83 5.46 -18.44
C PRO A 150 -8.25 5.65 -17.87
N VAL A 151 -8.55 4.98 -16.76
CA VAL A 151 -9.84 5.13 -16.06
C VAL A 151 -10.05 6.60 -15.69
N ASN A 152 -11.23 7.14 -15.99
CA ASN A 152 -11.61 8.45 -15.51
C ASN A 152 -11.74 8.41 -13.98
N ALA A 153 -10.94 9.21 -13.27
CA ALA A 153 -10.97 9.20 -11.81
C ALA A 153 -12.37 9.52 -11.22
N ASP A 154 -13.17 10.30 -11.94
CA ASP A 154 -14.54 10.64 -11.54
C ASP A 154 -15.57 9.54 -11.82
N SER A 155 -15.24 8.53 -12.62
CA SER A 155 -16.12 7.37 -12.81
C SER A 155 -15.99 6.33 -11.68
N ILE A 156 -15.02 6.48 -10.79
CA ILE A 156 -14.85 5.60 -9.63
C ILE A 156 -16.06 5.78 -8.69
N PRO A 157 -16.84 4.72 -8.43
CA PRO A 157 -18.05 4.83 -7.60
C PRO A 157 -17.72 5.02 -6.12
N ILE A 158 -18.70 5.45 -5.34
CA ILE A 158 -18.65 5.36 -3.89
C ILE A 158 -18.54 3.88 -3.50
N GLN A 159 -17.58 3.55 -2.67
CA GLN A 159 -17.27 2.18 -2.28
C GLN A 159 -18.47 1.50 -1.60
N ARG A 160 -18.76 0.25 -2.00
CA ARG A 160 -19.72 -0.60 -1.31
C ARG A 160 -19.06 -1.25 -0.09
N ASN A 161 -19.66 -1.08 1.08
CA ASN A 161 -19.15 -1.71 2.30
C ASN A 161 -19.35 -3.23 2.26
N LEU A 162 -18.28 -3.99 2.24
CA LEU A 162 -18.28 -5.46 2.22
C LEU A 162 -18.21 -6.09 3.63
N GLN A 163 -17.94 -5.31 4.66
CA GLN A 163 -17.78 -5.80 6.04
C GLN A 163 -18.65 -4.99 7.00
N LYS A 164 -19.56 -5.64 7.73
CA LYS A 164 -20.57 -5.01 8.61
C LYS A 164 -20.04 -4.17 9.77
N ASN A 165 -18.78 -4.36 10.20
CA ASN A 165 -18.22 -3.74 11.44
C ASN A 165 -16.95 -2.94 11.19
N GLN A 166 -16.82 -2.26 10.05
CA GLN A 166 -15.64 -1.44 9.75
C GLN A 166 -15.67 -0.11 10.50
N SER A 167 -14.69 0.12 11.35
CA SER A 167 -14.50 1.39 12.06
C SER A 167 -13.70 2.44 11.27
N GLY A 168 -12.89 2.01 10.31
CA GLY A 168 -12.12 2.84 9.41
C GLY A 168 -12.25 2.36 7.96
N PHE A 169 -11.96 3.23 7.01
CA PHE A 169 -11.98 2.94 5.58
C PHE A 169 -10.82 3.62 4.86
N VAL A 170 -10.57 3.19 3.65
CA VAL A 170 -9.55 3.77 2.78
C VAL A 170 -10.22 4.29 1.52
N LEU A 171 -9.71 5.37 0.96
CA LEU A 171 -10.18 5.93 -0.30
C LEU A 171 -9.03 6.54 -1.11
N GLN A 172 -9.27 6.83 -2.37
CA GLN A 172 -8.37 7.59 -3.22
C GLN A 172 -9.06 8.85 -3.72
N ALA A 173 -8.40 9.99 -3.57
CA ALA A 173 -8.76 11.25 -4.20
C ALA A 173 -8.02 11.45 -5.52
N THR A 174 -6.82 10.85 -5.64
CA THR A 174 -5.99 10.91 -6.85
C THR A 174 -5.48 9.52 -7.21
N ARG A 175 -5.06 9.33 -8.45
CA ARG A 175 -4.52 8.09 -8.93
C ARG A 175 -3.36 8.31 -9.89
N GLY A 176 -2.30 7.53 -9.73
CA GLY A 176 -1.12 7.57 -10.57
C GLY A 176 0.01 8.45 -10.03
N CYS A 177 1.23 8.12 -10.41
CA CYS A 177 2.43 8.83 -10.00
C CYS A 177 3.40 9.01 -11.19
N PRO A 178 3.76 10.25 -11.55
CA PRO A 178 4.64 10.52 -12.70
C PRO A 178 6.13 10.28 -12.40
N ASN A 179 6.51 9.97 -11.16
CA ASN A 179 7.91 9.97 -10.72
C ASN A 179 8.78 8.85 -11.32
N LYS A 180 8.19 7.77 -11.84
CA LYS A 180 8.89 6.66 -12.54
C LYS A 180 10.11 6.11 -11.79
N CYS A 181 10.03 5.95 -10.45
CA CYS A 181 11.10 5.30 -9.70
C CYS A 181 11.28 3.86 -10.20
N GLU A 182 12.53 3.41 -10.40
CA GLU A 182 12.82 2.14 -11.07
C GLU A 182 12.27 0.90 -10.35
N PHE A 183 12.11 0.98 -9.02
CA PHE A 183 11.62 -0.11 -8.18
C PHE A 183 10.10 -0.12 -7.99
N CYS A 184 9.41 0.96 -8.36
CA CYS A 184 8.00 1.13 -8.03
C CYS A 184 7.09 0.42 -9.03
N SER A 185 6.33 -0.58 -8.58
CA SER A 185 5.35 -1.27 -9.41
C SER A 185 4.20 -0.35 -9.84
N ILE A 186 3.82 0.63 -9.02
CA ILE A 186 2.70 1.53 -9.30
C ILE A 186 2.97 2.36 -10.54
N SER A 187 4.03 3.17 -10.55
CA SER A 187 4.31 4.10 -11.66
C SER A 187 4.75 3.40 -12.95
N ASN A 188 5.02 2.09 -12.90
CA ASN A 188 5.41 1.29 -14.06
C ASN A 188 4.28 0.42 -14.63
N MET A 189 3.09 0.44 -14.02
CA MET A 189 1.89 -0.15 -14.61
C MET A 189 1.30 0.75 -15.71
N LYS A 190 0.61 0.11 -16.67
CA LYS A 190 -0.10 0.81 -17.74
C LYS A 190 -1.04 1.88 -17.16
N PHE A 191 -0.94 3.09 -17.68
CA PHE A 191 -1.68 4.30 -17.27
C PHE A 191 -1.44 4.81 -15.85
N ARG A 192 -0.80 4.06 -14.95
CA ARG A 192 -0.55 4.51 -13.58
C ARG A 192 0.54 5.58 -13.46
N TYR A 193 1.30 5.84 -14.52
CA TYR A 193 2.19 7.00 -14.61
C TYR A 193 1.45 8.32 -14.88
N LEU A 194 0.18 8.27 -15.28
CA LEU A 194 -0.67 9.44 -15.49
C LEU A 194 -1.35 9.83 -14.18
N PHE A 195 -1.02 11.02 -13.68
CA PHE A 195 -1.67 11.57 -12.50
C PHE A 195 -3.07 12.07 -12.85
N ARG A 196 -4.08 11.57 -12.15
CA ARG A 196 -5.51 11.89 -12.34
C ARG A 196 -6.14 12.23 -11.00
N LYS A 197 -7.08 13.17 -10.99
CA LYS A 197 -7.78 13.66 -9.80
C LYS A 197 -9.26 13.37 -9.91
N ARG A 198 -9.89 13.02 -8.81
CA ARG A 198 -11.35 13.02 -8.67
C ARG A 198 -11.81 14.44 -8.39
N SER A 199 -13.03 14.79 -8.79
CA SER A 199 -13.65 16.03 -8.31
C SER A 199 -13.78 16.02 -6.78
N ILE A 200 -13.56 17.17 -6.17
CA ILE A 200 -13.57 17.30 -4.70
C ILE A 200 -14.96 16.93 -4.18
N GLU A 201 -16.01 17.29 -4.90
CA GLU A 201 -17.41 17.00 -4.58
C GLU A 201 -17.63 15.48 -4.40
N LYS A 202 -17.12 14.65 -5.30
CA LYS A 202 -17.24 13.19 -5.22
C LYS A 202 -16.46 12.58 -4.06
N VAL A 203 -15.28 13.11 -3.75
CA VAL A 203 -14.51 12.70 -2.59
C VAL A 203 -15.26 13.07 -1.29
N VAL A 204 -15.81 14.27 -1.21
CA VAL A 204 -16.62 14.72 -0.06
C VAL A 204 -17.89 13.89 0.09
N GLU A 205 -18.57 13.57 -0.99
CA GLU A 205 -19.75 12.70 -1.00
C GLU A 205 -19.45 11.32 -0.44
N GLU A 206 -18.35 10.70 -0.90
CA GLU A 206 -17.90 9.41 -0.41
C GLU A 206 -17.55 9.46 1.08
N LEU A 207 -16.84 10.51 1.53
CA LEU A 207 -16.52 10.71 2.94
C LEU A 207 -17.77 10.89 3.82
N ARG A 208 -18.83 11.51 3.32
CA ARG A 208 -20.12 11.65 4.01
C ARG A 208 -20.88 10.33 4.09
N ALA A 209 -20.81 9.52 3.04
CA ALA A 209 -21.47 8.20 2.99
C ALA A 209 -20.89 7.23 4.05
N HIS A 210 -19.62 7.38 4.41
CA HIS A 210 -18.97 6.54 5.42
C HIS A 210 -19.16 7.10 6.84
N LYS A 211 -19.78 6.30 7.73
CA LYS A 211 -20.05 6.68 9.15
C LYS A 211 -18.77 6.72 10.01
N GLY A 212 -17.68 6.07 9.60
CA GLY A 212 -16.43 6.02 10.35
C GLY A 212 -15.81 7.41 10.55
N LYS A 213 -15.21 7.62 11.73
CA LYS A 213 -14.52 8.89 12.07
C LYS A 213 -13.05 8.91 11.64
N SER A 214 -12.50 7.80 11.18
CA SER A 214 -11.09 7.70 10.76
C SER A 214 -10.99 7.04 9.40
N PHE A 215 -10.09 7.55 8.56
CA PHE A 215 -9.83 7.00 7.23
C PHE A 215 -8.39 7.22 6.79
N ALA A 216 -7.99 6.57 5.69
CA ALA A 216 -6.71 6.82 5.06
C ALA A 216 -6.90 7.19 3.58
N PHE A 217 -6.15 8.18 3.13
CA PHE A 217 -5.94 8.40 1.71
C PHE A 217 -4.88 7.42 1.19
N TYR A 218 -5.30 6.46 0.35
CA TYR A 218 -4.43 5.48 -0.31
C TYR A 218 -4.03 5.94 -1.72
N ASP A 219 -3.74 7.21 -1.81
CA ASP A 219 -3.20 7.85 -3.01
C ASP A 219 -1.73 7.47 -3.21
N ASP A 220 -1.28 7.37 -4.45
CA ASP A 220 0.12 7.07 -4.73
C ASP A 220 1.06 8.20 -4.23
N SER A 221 0.61 9.43 -4.24
CA SER A 221 1.11 10.59 -3.48
C SER A 221 0.13 11.76 -3.63
N LEU A 222 -0.59 12.08 -2.60
CA LEU A 222 -1.59 13.16 -2.64
C LEU A 222 -0.95 14.54 -2.88
N THR A 223 0.31 14.71 -2.46
CA THR A 223 1.05 15.98 -2.57
C THR A 223 1.65 16.26 -3.96
N ILE A 224 1.37 15.45 -4.99
CA ILE A 224 1.81 15.73 -6.38
C ILE A 224 1.20 17.04 -6.88
N ASP A 225 -0.07 17.30 -6.55
CA ASP A 225 -0.74 18.57 -6.79
C ASP A 225 -1.15 19.19 -5.45
N SER A 226 -0.29 20.04 -4.88
CA SER A 226 -0.53 20.65 -3.59
C SER A 226 -1.73 21.62 -3.59
N ASN A 227 -2.05 22.24 -4.71
CA ASN A 227 -3.20 23.14 -4.81
C ASN A 227 -4.51 22.33 -4.72
N TYR A 228 -4.64 21.24 -5.49
CA TYR A 228 -5.77 20.32 -5.36
C TYR A 228 -5.89 19.77 -3.93
N THR A 229 -4.76 19.39 -3.31
CA THR A 229 -4.74 18.85 -1.94
C THR A 229 -5.22 19.88 -0.92
N LYS A 230 -4.83 21.15 -1.06
CA LYS A 230 -5.32 22.25 -0.20
C LYS A 230 -6.82 22.44 -0.33
N GLU A 231 -7.33 22.49 -1.56
CA GLU A 231 -8.78 22.65 -1.82
C GLU A 231 -9.59 21.46 -1.27
N LEU A 232 -9.10 20.24 -1.49
CA LEU A 232 -9.70 19.03 -0.93
C LEU A 232 -9.75 19.10 0.60
N PHE A 233 -8.64 19.43 1.25
CA PHE A 233 -8.58 19.48 2.70
C PHE A 233 -9.45 20.61 3.30
N LYS A 234 -9.55 21.75 2.63
CA LYS A 234 -10.52 22.80 3.00
C LYS A 234 -11.96 22.27 2.95
N ALA A 235 -12.30 21.51 1.89
CA ALA A 235 -13.66 20.98 1.70
C ALA A 235 -14.06 19.88 2.70
N ILE A 236 -13.09 19.12 3.23
CA ILE A 236 -13.36 18.03 4.19
C ILE A 236 -13.26 18.44 5.67
N LYS A 237 -12.77 19.64 5.97
CA LYS A 237 -12.52 20.12 7.34
C LYS A 237 -13.74 19.94 8.26
N ASP A 238 -14.91 20.34 7.80
CA ASP A 238 -16.13 20.33 8.61
C ASP A 238 -16.76 18.94 8.78
N LEU A 239 -16.18 17.91 8.14
CA LEU A 239 -16.61 16.53 8.33
C LEU A 239 -16.15 15.95 9.67
N ASN A 240 -15.26 16.63 10.38
CA ASN A 240 -14.73 16.24 11.70
C ASN A 240 -14.20 14.78 11.72
N LYS A 241 -13.48 14.39 10.66
CA LYS A 241 -12.83 13.09 10.53
C LYS A 241 -11.32 13.22 10.72
N ASN A 242 -10.67 12.14 11.18
CA ASN A 242 -9.22 12.09 11.22
C ASN A 242 -8.69 11.21 10.09
N PHE A 243 -7.55 11.56 9.55
CA PHE A 243 -6.97 10.78 8.47
C PHE A 243 -5.45 10.72 8.49
N ILE A 244 -4.93 9.75 7.77
CA ILE A 244 -3.54 9.61 7.40
C ILE A 244 -3.42 9.67 5.88
N SER A 245 -2.28 10.12 5.37
CA SER A 245 -2.07 10.24 3.93
C SER A 245 -0.63 10.03 3.53
N TYR A 246 -0.42 9.55 2.28
CA TYR A 246 0.90 9.57 1.67
C TYR A 246 1.26 10.95 1.18
N GLY A 247 2.51 11.37 1.42
CA GLY A 247 3.02 12.64 0.98
C GLY A 247 4.53 12.63 0.71
N ASN A 248 4.99 13.64 -0.03
CA ASN A 248 6.41 13.83 -0.26
C ASN A 248 6.99 14.82 0.74
N ILE A 249 8.12 14.46 1.38
CA ILE A 249 8.77 15.26 2.43
C ILE A 249 9.15 16.67 1.96
N ASN A 250 9.63 16.81 0.72
CA ASN A 250 10.05 18.10 0.19
C ASN A 250 8.88 19.02 -0.15
N VAL A 251 7.73 18.47 -0.53
CA VAL A 251 6.52 19.28 -0.74
C VAL A 251 5.98 19.74 0.60
N LEU A 252 5.80 18.82 1.54
CA LEU A 252 5.29 19.11 2.89
C LEU A 252 6.16 20.12 3.62
N GLY A 253 7.49 19.96 3.60
CA GLY A 253 8.40 20.85 4.32
C GLY A 253 8.52 22.25 3.72
N LYS A 254 8.12 22.47 2.47
CA LYS A 254 8.15 23.77 1.79
C LYS A 254 6.81 24.52 1.83
N ASP A 255 5.70 23.81 2.05
CA ASP A 255 4.35 24.37 1.96
C ASP A 255 3.67 24.41 3.34
N GLU A 256 3.95 25.48 4.09
CA GLU A 256 3.38 25.69 5.42
C GLU A 256 1.85 25.86 5.40
N GLU A 257 1.32 26.46 4.34
CA GLU A 257 -0.12 26.60 4.17
C GLU A 257 -0.78 25.23 4.07
N LEU A 258 -0.18 24.29 3.29
CA LEU A 258 -0.66 22.92 3.19
C LEU A 258 -0.64 22.21 4.55
N LEU A 259 0.44 22.35 5.34
CA LEU A 259 0.52 21.72 6.66
C LEU A 259 -0.54 22.26 7.62
N LYS A 260 -0.78 23.58 7.62
CA LYS A 260 -1.84 24.20 8.42
C LYS A 260 -3.22 23.69 8.04
N ILE A 261 -3.53 23.67 6.74
CA ILE A 261 -4.82 23.20 6.22
C ILE A 261 -4.99 21.70 6.51
N ALA A 262 -3.95 20.88 6.34
CA ALA A 262 -3.97 19.45 6.62
C ALA A 262 -4.32 19.16 8.08
N ARG A 263 -3.64 19.86 9.04
CA ARG A 263 -3.95 19.76 10.47
C ARG A 263 -5.40 20.15 10.75
N ASP A 264 -5.85 21.28 10.22
CA ASP A 264 -7.20 21.80 10.45
C ASP A 264 -8.29 20.90 9.86
N ALA A 265 -7.96 20.15 8.80
CA ALA A 265 -8.82 19.13 8.20
C ALA A 265 -8.83 17.79 8.93
N GLY A 266 -7.93 17.58 9.90
CA GLY A 266 -7.86 16.37 10.71
C GLY A 266 -6.77 15.37 10.30
N CYS A 267 -5.76 15.79 9.54
CA CYS A 267 -4.58 14.96 9.29
C CYS A 267 -3.81 14.73 10.60
N ILE A 268 -3.55 13.47 10.92
CA ILE A 268 -2.81 13.09 12.13
C ILE A 268 -1.41 12.53 11.82
N THR A 269 -1.22 11.97 10.62
CA THR A 269 0.05 11.32 10.26
C THR A 269 0.29 11.38 8.76
N TRP A 270 1.52 11.65 8.38
CA TRP A 270 2.00 11.52 7.02
C TRP A 270 2.81 10.24 6.83
N MET A 271 2.52 9.50 5.78
CA MET A 271 3.29 8.34 5.32
C MET A 271 4.27 8.81 4.25
N ILE A 272 5.57 8.74 4.54
CA ILE A 272 6.63 9.37 3.74
C ILE A 272 7.68 8.35 3.31
N GLY A 273 7.89 8.20 2.01
CA GLY A 273 9.00 7.44 1.46
C GLY A 273 10.30 8.25 1.50
N PHE A 274 11.13 8.01 2.51
CA PHE A 274 12.50 8.52 2.57
C PHE A 274 13.42 7.72 1.66
N GLU A 275 13.18 6.43 1.55
CA GLU A 275 13.83 5.39 0.79
C GLU A 275 15.28 5.13 1.23
N SER A 276 16.19 6.09 1.09
CA SER A 276 17.60 5.94 1.45
C SER A 276 18.20 7.24 2.00
N VAL A 277 19.24 7.09 2.82
CA VAL A 277 20.12 8.18 3.29
C VAL A 277 21.33 8.39 2.39
N SER A 278 21.42 7.66 1.27
CA SER A 278 22.48 7.79 0.27
C SER A 278 21.98 8.62 -0.92
N PRO A 279 22.56 9.81 -1.18
CA PRO A 279 22.21 10.61 -2.38
C PRO A 279 22.43 9.84 -3.68
N LYS A 280 23.47 8.99 -3.72
CA LYS A 280 23.79 8.16 -4.90
C LYS A 280 22.70 7.09 -5.13
N SER A 281 22.24 6.44 -4.05
CA SER A 281 21.16 5.45 -4.12
C SER A 281 19.85 6.08 -4.57
N LEU A 282 19.46 7.22 -4.00
CA LEU A 282 18.27 7.96 -4.42
C LEU A 282 18.30 8.37 -5.90
N LYS A 283 19.46 8.87 -6.35
CA LYS A 283 19.66 9.27 -7.75
C LYS A 283 19.55 8.08 -8.70
N SER A 284 20.21 6.96 -8.38
CA SER A 284 20.18 5.74 -9.22
C SER A 284 18.79 5.12 -9.29
N ALA A 285 18.03 5.15 -8.19
CA ALA A 285 16.66 4.65 -8.13
C ALA A 285 15.63 5.58 -8.81
N GLY A 286 16.06 6.73 -9.34
CA GLY A 286 15.16 7.72 -9.95
C GLY A 286 14.30 8.49 -8.95
N LYS A 287 14.61 8.44 -7.65
CA LYS A 287 13.87 9.17 -6.59
C LYS A 287 14.30 10.64 -6.52
N LYS A 288 14.00 11.40 -7.57
CA LYS A 288 14.41 12.81 -7.73
C LYS A 288 13.72 13.77 -6.78
N THR A 289 12.63 13.33 -6.14
CA THR A 289 11.81 14.17 -5.25
C THR A 289 12.36 14.27 -3.84
N ASN A 290 13.41 13.53 -3.48
CA ASN A 290 13.98 13.51 -2.14
C ASN A 290 15.32 14.26 -2.10
N ASN A 291 15.52 15.08 -1.04
CA ASN A 291 16.78 15.73 -0.71
C ASN A 291 17.09 15.51 0.77
N ILE A 292 18.14 14.78 1.07
CA ILE A 292 18.50 14.35 2.43
C ILE A 292 18.87 15.55 3.32
N GLU A 293 19.52 16.58 2.76
CA GLU A 293 20.01 17.75 3.50
C GLU A 293 18.91 18.54 4.21
N VAL A 294 17.66 18.39 3.76
CA VAL A 294 16.53 19.13 4.32
C VAL A 294 15.58 18.28 5.16
N TYR A 295 15.87 16.97 5.33
CA TYR A 295 14.96 16.06 6.03
C TYR A 295 14.67 16.53 7.46
N GLU A 296 15.70 16.84 8.25
CA GLU A 296 15.54 17.34 9.63
C GLU A 296 14.63 18.55 9.69
N LYS A 297 14.93 19.57 8.89
CA LYS A 297 14.14 20.82 8.84
C LYS A 297 12.67 20.54 8.48
N HIS A 298 12.43 19.66 7.49
CA HIS A 298 11.10 19.39 7.01
C HIS A 298 10.30 18.50 7.97
N VAL A 299 10.94 17.53 8.62
CA VAL A 299 10.32 16.72 9.68
C VAL A 299 9.91 17.59 10.86
N LYS A 300 10.84 18.43 11.35
CA LYS A 300 10.56 19.39 12.44
C LYS A 300 9.36 20.27 12.11
N LYS A 301 9.27 20.77 10.88
CA LYS A 301 8.13 21.58 10.44
C LYS A 301 6.81 20.81 10.49
N ILE A 302 6.76 19.56 10.05
CA ILE A 302 5.56 18.73 10.14
C ILE A 302 5.15 18.53 11.60
N HIS A 303 6.12 18.29 12.50
CA HIS A 303 5.89 18.15 13.94
C HIS A 303 5.37 19.44 14.59
N GLU A 304 5.81 20.62 14.16
CA GLU A 304 5.31 21.91 14.63
C GLU A 304 3.81 22.10 14.37
N TYR A 305 3.29 21.44 13.32
CA TYR A 305 1.85 21.38 13.03
C TYR A 305 1.11 20.22 13.73
N GLY A 306 1.76 19.49 14.64
CA GLY A 306 1.12 18.44 15.46
C GLY A 306 0.83 17.14 14.72
N MET A 307 1.50 16.86 13.60
CA MET A 307 1.36 15.64 12.83
C MET A 307 2.58 14.73 12.99
N SER A 308 2.37 13.42 13.08
CA SER A 308 3.45 12.42 13.14
C SER A 308 3.83 11.92 11.76
N ILE A 309 4.95 11.19 11.69
CA ILE A 309 5.49 10.64 10.45
C ILE A 309 5.72 9.14 10.55
N ILE A 310 5.15 8.37 9.60
CA ILE A 310 5.60 7.02 9.29
C ILE A 310 6.60 7.15 8.14
N GLY A 311 7.86 6.76 8.40
CA GLY A 311 8.95 6.85 7.43
C GLY A 311 9.28 5.49 6.82
N PHE A 312 9.24 5.37 5.50
CA PHE A 312 9.62 4.16 4.77
C PHE A 312 11.08 4.25 4.33
N PHE A 313 11.87 3.22 4.65
CA PHE A 313 13.28 3.09 4.31
C PHE A 313 13.52 1.78 3.56
N VAL A 314 14.25 1.86 2.46
CA VAL A 314 14.54 0.71 1.59
C VAL A 314 16.04 0.49 1.56
N PHE A 315 16.47 -0.75 1.79
CA PHE A 315 17.87 -1.16 1.80
C PHE A 315 18.19 -2.10 0.65
N GLY A 316 19.41 -2.00 0.14
CA GLY A 316 19.93 -2.86 -0.91
C GLY A 316 20.03 -2.20 -2.29
N PHE A 317 19.98 -0.87 -2.37
CA PHE A 317 20.32 -0.16 -3.60
C PHE A 317 21.79 -0.40 -4.01
N ASP A 318 22.09 -0.22 -5.29
CA ASP A 318 23.41 -0.52 -5.85
C ASP A 318 24.59 0.23 -5.22
N TYR A 319 24.35 1.34 -4.51
CA TYR A 319 25.37 2.12 -3.80
C TYR A 319 25.27 2.02 -2.28
N ASP A 320 24.46 1.11 -1.76
CA ASP A 320 24.34 0.89 -0.33
C ASP A 320 25.48 -0.06 0.12
N THR A 321 26.37 0.46 0.96
CA THR A 321 27.35 -0.31 1.72
C THR A 321 26.79 -0.65 3.11
N VAL A 322 27.41 -1.54 3.84
CA VAL A 322 26.90 -2.02 5.16
C VAL A 322 26.69 -0.87 6.15
N ASP A 323 27.42 0.24 6.03
CA ASP A 323 27.25 1.42 6.90
C ASP A 323 25.91 2.18 6.68
N VAL A 324 25.17 1.89 5.61
CA VAL A 324 23.87 2.53 5.36
C VAL A 324 22.86 2.31 6.49
N PHE A 325 22.92 1.15 7.16
CA PHE A 325 22.01 0.82 8.26
C PHE A 325 22.26 1.73 9.48
N GLY A 326 23.53 1.89 9.87
CA GLY A 326 23.93 2.81 10.93
C GLY A 326 23.55 4.25 10.62
N LYS A 327 23.91 4.73 9.43
CA LYS A 327 23.56 6.09 8.96
C LYS A 327 22.06 6.34 8.96
N THR A 328 21.25 5.32 8.57
CA THR A 328 19.79 5.43 8.59
C THR A 328 19.26 5.53 10.01
N THR A 329 19.81 4.72 10.94
CA THR A 329 19.45 4.78 12.36
C THR A 329 19.78 6.16 12.97
N GLU A 330 20.98 6.68 12.71
CA GLU A 330 21.36 8.02 13.13
C GLU A 330 20.41 9.11 12.58
N MET A 331 20.05 9.03 11.30
CA MET A 331 19.11 9.98 10.69
C MET A 331 17.70 9.86 11.29
N ILE A 332 17.20 8.64 11.56
CA ILE A 332 15.89 8.42 12.20
C ILE A 332 15.85 9.07 13.59
N ASP A 333 16.91 8.92 14.37
CA ASP A 333 17.01 9.50 15.71
C ASP A 333 17.18 11.02 15.66
N HIS A 334 18.04 11.52 14.77
CA HIS A 334 18.31 12.93 14.59
C HIS A 334 17.08 13.70 14.08
N CYS A 335 16.41 13.17 13.05
CA CYS A 335 15.20 13.77 12.51
C CYS A 335 13.95 13.48 13.34
N GLU A 336 14.05 12.65 14.39
CA GLU A 336 12.92 12.30 15.25
C GLU A 336 11.77 11.60 14.52
N ILE A 337 12.04 10.69 13.57
CA ILE A 337 11.01 9.92 12.86
C ILE A 337 10.18 9.10 13.86
N ASP A 338 8.84 9.17 13.75
CA ASP A 338 7.94 8.61 14.76
C ASP A 338 7.70 7.10 14.62
N ALA A 339 7.62 6.60 13.40
CA ALA A 339 7.46 5.18 13.11
C ALA A 339 8.26 4.80 11.85
N PRO A 340 9.54 4.44 11.97
CA PRO A 340 10.36 4.02 10.83
C PRO A 340 10.06 2.59 10.42
N LEU A 341 9.87 2.34 9.12
CA LEU A 341 9.60 1.01 8.56
C LEU A 341 10.70 0.62 7.57
N PRO A 342 11.49 -0.44 7.86
CA PRO A 342 12.50 -0.95 6.95
C PRO A 342 11.89 -1.90 5.93
N PHE A 343 12.38 -1.80 4.68
CA PHE A 343 12.08 -2.72 3.59
C PHE A 343 13.37 -3.14 2.90
N ILE A 344 13.38 -4.34 2.37
CA ILE A 344 14.41 -4.80 1.46
C ILE A 344 13.97 -4.51 0.03
N LEU A 345 14.87 -3.89 -0.75
CA LEU A 345 14.64 -3.63 -2.17
C LEU A 345 14.23 -4.93 -2.87
N THR A 346 13.08 -4.92 -3.49
CA THR A 346 12.53 -6.11 -4.14
C THR A 346 12.26 -5.81 -5.60
N PRO A 347 12.92 -6.49 -6.52
CA PRO A 347 12.72 -6.30 -7.96
C PRO A 347 11.41 -6.97 -8.40
N LEU A 348 10.30 -6.24 -8.27
CA LEU A 348 8.99 -6.75 -8.64
C LEU A 348 8.86 -6.90 -10.17
N PRO A 349 8.27 -7.99 -10.70
CA PRO A 349 8.02 -8.15 -12.12
C PRO A 349 7.32 -6.93 -12.73
N GLY A 350 7.67 -6.61 -13.98
CA GLY A 350 7.14 -5.43 -14.68
C GLY A 350 7.82 -4.10 -14.34
N THR A 351 8.75 -4.08 -13.38
CA THR A 351 9.52 -2.87 -13.04
C THR A 351 10.84 -2.80 -13.82
N PRO A 352 11.36 -1.59 -14.12
CA PRO A 352 12.70 -1.42 -14.70
C PRO A 352 13.79 -2.08 -13.83
N LEU A 353 13.67 -2.03 -12.51
CA LEU A 353 14.57 -2.70 -11.58
C LEU A 353 14.65 -4.21 -11.85
N TYR A 354 13.48 -4.88 -11.98
CA TYR A 354 13.44 -6.32 -12.26
C TYR A 354 14.14 -6.63 -13.59
N ASN A 355 13.83 -5.89 -14.65
CA ASN A 355 14.40 -6.10 -15.97
C ASN A 355 15.93 -5.91 -15.95
N ARG A 356 16.41 -4.88 -15.27
CA ARG A 356 17.84 -4.60 -15.13
C ARG A 356 18.55 -5.70 -14.35
N LEU A 357 18.07 -6.05 -13.16
CA LEU A 357 18.70 -7.10 -12.34
C LEU A 357 18.65 -8.48 -13.01
N ASN A 358 17.56 -8.75 -13.75
CA ASN A 358 17.45 -10.00 -14.50
C ASN A 358 18.47 -10.05 -15.67
N SER A 359 18.65 -8.97 -16.41
CA SER A 359 19.65 -8.89 -17.49
C SER A 359 21.09 -8.92 -16.98
N GLU A 360 21.33 -8.41 -15.76
CA GLU A 360 22.62 -8.49 -15.06
C GLU A 360 22.88 -9.88 -14.42
N GLY A 361 21.94 -10.83 -14.49
CA GLY A 361 22.07 -12.16 -13.86
C GLY A 361 22.03 -12.13 -12.32
N ARG A 362 21.46 -11.08 -11.73
CA ARG A 362 21.46 -10.83 -10.28
C ARG A 362 20.20 -11.30 -9.56
N ILE A 363 19.20 -11.86 -10.25
CA ILE A 363 18.04 -12.47 -9.62
C ILE A 363 18.43 -13.84 -9.04
N LEU A 364 18.36 -14.01 -7.73
CA LEU A 364 18.75 -15.24 -7.02
C LEU A 364 17.65 -16.30 -7.03
N THR A 365 16.40 -15.88 -7.08
CA THR A 365 15.25 -16.80 -7.07
C THR A 365 14.06 -16.18 -7.77
N ARG A 366 13.21 -17.03 -8.38
CA ARG A 366 11.88 -16.67 -8.88
C ARG A 366 10.76 -17.28 -8.04
N ASP A 367 11.06 -17.65 -6.80
CA ASP A 367 10.05 -17.99 -5.82
C ASP A 367 9.29 -16.72 -5.40
N TRP A 368 8.13 -16.50 -6.02
CA TRP A 368 7.34 -15.28 -5.82
C TRP A 368 6.93 -15.08 -4.37
N SER A 369 6.79 -16.12 -3.56
CA SER A 369 6.46 -16.00 -2.14
C SER A 369 7.50 -15.21 -1.34
N LYS A 370 8.74 -15.14 -1.86
CA LYS A 370 9.84 -14.37 -1.27
C LYS A 370 9.88 -12.90 -1.68
N TYR A 371 9.06 -12.49 -2.66
CA TYR A 371 9.00 -11.10 -3.16
C TYR A 371 8.08 -10.22 -2.29
N ASN A 372 8.27 -10.27 -0.99
CA ASN A 372 7.42 -9.70 0.06
C ASN A 372 8.04 -8.49 0.77
N LEU A 373 9.05 -7.85 0.18
CA LEU A 373 9.78 -6.68 0.70
C LEU A 373 10.57 -6.95 2.00
N GLY A 374 10.65 -8.20 2.44
CA GLY A 374 11.34 -8.62 3.65
C GLY A 374 12.39 -9.70 3.41
N ASN A 375 12.45 -10.29 2.21
CA ASN A 375 13.48 -11.24 1.82
C ASN A 375 14.42 -10.64 0.77
N VAL A 376 15.65 -11.12 0.73
CA VAL A 376 16.62 -10.80 -0.33
C VAL A 376 16.46 -11.80 -1.45
N VAL A 377 16.03 -11.34 -2.60
CA VAL A 377 15.77 -12.17 -3.81
C VAL A 377 16.74 -11.86 -4.95
N PHE A 378 17.71 -11.01 -4.71
CA PHE A 378 18.70 -10.58 -5.69
C PHE A 378 20.08 -10.43 -5.07
N GLN A 379 21.14 -10.39 -5.90
CA GLN A 379 22.51 -10.12 -5.48
C GLN A 379 22.74 -8.61 -5.38
N PRO A 380 22.92 -8.01 -4.16
CA PRO A 380 23.36 -6.63 -4.02
C PRO A 380 24.76 -6.41 -4.58
N LYS A 381 25.12 -5.14 -4.94
CA LYS A 381 26.47 -4.85 -5.48
C LYS A 381 27.54 -4.70 -4.40
N MET A 382 27.20 -4.11 -3.26
CA MET A 382 28.19 -3.65 -2.28
C MET A 382 28.13 -4.41 -0.95
N MET A 383 27.32 -5.47 -0.88
CA MET A 383 27.22 -6.36 0.26
C MET A 383 26.70 -7.73 -0.18
N THR A 384 26.81 -8.74 0.66
CA THR A 384 26.22 -10.06 0.40
C THR A 384 24.71 -10.04 0.68
N PRO A 385 23.91 -10.97 0.11
CA PRO A 385 22.49 -11.13 0.44
C PRO A 385 22.25 -11.37 1.93
N GLU A 386 23.16 -12.11 2.59
CA GLU A 386 23.07 -12.41 4.03
C GLU A 386 23.34 -11.16 4.87
N GLU A 387 24.35 -10.35 4.52
CA GLU A 387 24.61 -9.07 5.19
C GLU A 387 23.42 -8.13 5.04
N LEU A 388 22.82 -8.02 3.84
CA LEU A 388 21.63 -7.19 3.62
C LEU A 388 20.47 -7.64 4.52
N PHE A 389 20.18 -8.94 4.56
CA PHE A 389 19.09 -9.49 5.35
C PHE A 389 19.30 -9.30 6.86
N ASN A 390 20.46 -9.71 7.37
CA ASN A 390 20.76 -9.68 8.80
C ASN A 390 20.80 -8.24 9.33
N ASN A 391 21.44 -7.31 8.60
CA ASN A 391 21.50 -5.92 9.02
C ASN A 391 20.13 -5.22 8.94
N ALA A 392 19.27 -5.57 7.97
CA ALA A 392 17.91 -5.03 7.93
C ALA A 392 17.07 -5.47 9.13
N ILE A 393 17.21 -6.75 9.54
CA ILE A 393 16.57 -7.27 10.75
C ILE A 393 17.11 -6.58 12.00
N GLU A 394 18.44 -6.42 12.12
CA GLU A 394 19.05 -5.78 13.26
C GLU A 394 18.67 -4.30 13.37
N ALA A 395 18.66 -3.57 12.26
CA ALA A 395 18.16 -2.20 12.22
C ALA A 395 16.70 -2.12 12.71
N HIS A 396 15.84 -3.03 12.25
CA HIS A 396 14.45 -3.09 12.74
C HIS A 396 14.39 -3.34 14.26
N ARG A 397 15.17 -4.30 14.78
CA ARG A 397 15.24 -4.58 16.22
C ARG A 397 15.71 -3.37 17.03
N GLU A 398 16.74 -2.66 16.54
CA GLU A 398 17.26 -1.44 17.14
C GLU A 398 16.19 -0.35 17.20
N TRP A 399 15.52 -0.09 16.09
CA TRP A 399 14.51 0.95 16.01
C TRP A 399 13.33 0.71 16.95
N TYR A 400 12.99 -0.55 17.22
CA TYR A 400 11.83 -0.92 18.05
C TYR A 400 12.22 -1.46 19.44
N LYS A 401 13.42 -1.15 19.94
CA LYS A 401 13.75 -1.32 21.36
C LYS A 401 12.76 -0.56 22.24
N ILE A 402 12.45 -1.12 23.41
CA ILE A 402 11.46 -0.56 24.36
C ILE A 402 11.80 0.92 24.67
N SER A 403 13.08 1.23 24.90
CA SER A 403 13.54 2.59 25.17
C SER A 403 13.19 3.58 24.05
N ASN A 404 13.40 3.16 22.78
CA ASN A 404 13.09 3.99 21.61
C ASN A 404 11.59 4.17 21.46
N ASN A 405 10.81 3.12 21.66
CA ASN A 405 9.34 3.21 21.62
C ASN A 405 8.80 4.13 22.69
N VAL A 406 9.26 4.01 23.94
CA VAL A 406 8.84 4.89 25.04
C VAL A 406 9.20 6.35 24.73
N ARG A 407 10.43 6.62 24.27
CA ARG A 407 10.88 7.95 23.87
C ARG A 407 9.96 8.58 22.81
N ARG A 408 9.62 7.83 21.77
CA ARG A 408 8.71 8.28 20.69
C ARG A 408 7.30 8.53 21.19
N ILE A 409 6.76 7.65 22.02
CA ILE A 409 5.43 7.81 22.61
C ILE A 409 5.37 9.10 23.45
N LEU A 410 6.33 9.29 24.36
CA LEU A 410 6.39 10.47 25.22
C LEU A 410 6.51 11.76 24.40
N ARG A 411 7.35 11.74 23.35
CA ARG A 411 7.48 12.87 22.42
C ARG A 411 6.16 13.18 21.72
N ASN A 412 5.43 12.17 21.30
CA ASN A 412 4.17 12.35 20.56
C ASN A 412 2.99 12.81 21.41
N LEU A 413 3.08 12.77 22.74
CA LEU A 413 2.05 13.32 23.62
C LEU A 413 1.74 14.80 23.32
N LYS A 414 2.74 15.57 22.87
CA LYS A 414 2.58 16.97 22.44
C LYS A 414 1.69 17.15 21.19
N PHE A 415 1.53 16.11 20.38
CA PHE A 415 0.71 16.17 19.16
C PHE A 415 -0.78 15.91 19.40
N GLY A 416 -1.16 15.67 20.66
CA GLY A 416 -2.53 15.36 21.07
C GLY A 416 -2.81 13.86 21.16
N VAL A 417 -3.89 13.52 21.88
CA VAL A 417 -4.20 12.12 22.24
C VAL A 417 -4.36 11.19 21.04
N ARG A 418 -4.93 11.66 19.95
CA ARG A 418 -5.21 10.82 18.76
C ARG A 418 -3.93 10.46 17.99
N THR A 419 -3.09 11.46 17.72
CA THR A 419 -1.79 11.25 17.06
C THR A 419 -0.90 10.36 17.91
N SER A 420 -0.84 10.60 19.22
CA SER A 420 -0.07 9.79 20.16
C SER A 420 -0.54 8.34 20.19
N LEU A 421 -1.84 8.12 20.24
CA LEU A 421 -2.41 6.77 20.26
C LEU A 421 -2.12 6.04 18.93
N TYR A 422 -2.26 6.72 17.79
CA TYR A 422 -1.94 6.14 16.49
C TYR A 422 -0.48 5.76 16.38
N THR A 423 0.44 6.66 16.78
CA THR A 423 1.88 6.39 16.79
C THR A 423 2.24 5.27 17.77
N THR A 424 1.60 5.24 18.96
CA THR A 424 1.78 4.17 19.94
C THR A 424 1.40 2.83 19.35
N VAL A 425 0.22 2.75 18.75
CA VAL A 425 -0.26 1.55 18.07
C VAL A 425 0.77 1.11 17.04
N ASN A 426 1.20 1.98 16.12
CA ASN A 426 2.19 1.62 15.11
C ASN A 426 3.52 1.13 15.72
N ASN A 427 4.05 1.80 16.74
CA ASN A 427 5.31 1.43 17.37
C ASN A 427 5.24 0.10 18.15
N PHE A 428 4.09 -0.26 18.72
CA PHE A 428 3.93 -1.55 19.39
C PHE A 428 3.63 -2.69 18.43
N PHE A 429 2.94 -2.41 17.33
CA PHE A 429 2.54 -3.43 16.35
C PHE A 429 3.66 -3.82 15.39
N THR A 430 4.64 -2.95 15.18
CA THR A 430 5.85 -3.25 14.39
C THR A 430 6.93 -3.97 15.21
N LYS A 431 6.67 -4.24 16.50
CA LYS A 431 7.65 -4.92 17.35
C LYS A 431 7.87 -6.37 16.90
N TYR A 432 9.14 -6.75 16.76
CA TYR A 432 9.56 -8.11 16.44
C TYR A 432 9.06 -9.10 17.50
N PRO A 433 8.47 -10.24 17.15
CA PRO A 433 8.28 -11.31 18.12
C PRO A 433 9.67 -11.86 18.51
N ARG A 434 9.85 -12.11 19.80
CA ARG A 434 11.05 -12.74 20.37
C ARG A 434 11.21 -14.16 19.87
#